data_fbbe72cd073fda1dc2fb61a93b636609
#
_entry.id   fbbe72cd073fda1dc2fb61a93b636609
#
_cell.length_a   1.000
_cell.length_b   1.000
_cell.length_c   1.000
_cell.angle_alpha   90.00
_cell.angle_beta   90.00
_cell.angle_gamma   90.00
#
_symmetry.space_group_name_H-M   'P 1'
#
loop_
_entity.id
_entity.type
_entity.pdbx_description
1 polymer ?
#
loop_
_entity_poly.entity_id
_entity_poly.type
_entity_poly.pdbx_seq_one_letter_code
_entity_poly.pdbx_strand_id
1 'polypeptide(L)'
;HSMAYLNLGTGLAAGLVLGGELWRGSRGTAGEIGHIPVDPNGPECPCGQRGCLEMVASGSAIARQWPTDDARPARALFAAAESGDPRAMEVKRRFVENVAAAVRVLVLTVDVDSVVIGGGLSSLGTSLLHDIVVVLEGWEYASPFLASIELSRRMQLVPADFPAAAVGAALVGVAPERVG
;
A
#
# COMPACT_ATOMS: atom_id res chain seq x y z
N HIS A 1 19.90 -6.17 3.52
CA HIS A 1 18.51 -5.90 3.88
C HIS A 1 17.73 -5.54 2.63
N SER A 2 16.51 -6.00 2.54
CA SER A 2 15.55 -5.71 1.48
C SER A 2 14.31 -5.04 2.06
N MET A 3 13.71 -4.11 1.33
CA MET A 3 12.45 -3.49 1.74
C MET A 3 11.58 -3.12 0.55
N ALA A 4 10.28 -3.10 0.75
CA ALA A 4 9.33 -2.44 -0.14
C ALA A 4 8.75 -1.20 0.55
N TYR A 5 8.85 -0.05 -0.10
CA TYR A 5 8.13 1.15 0.30
C TYR A 5 6.79 1.17 -0.42
N LEU A 6 5.70 0.89 0.30
CA LEU A 6 4.35 0.92 -0.26
C LEU A 6 3.78 2.34 -0.15
N ASN A 7 3.74 3.04 -1.27
CA ASN A 7 3.19 4.38 -1.34
C ASN A 7 1.66 4.34 -1.45
N LEU A 8 0.98 4.67 -0.37
CA LEU A 8 -0.47 4.86 -0.29
C LEU A 8 -0.79 6.36 -0.39
N GLY A 9 -1.02 6.84 -1.59
CA GLY A 9 -1.37 8.22 -1.89
C GLY A 9 -2.67 8.32 -2.68
N THR A 10 -2.73 9.27 -3.62
CA THR A 10 -3.79 9.37 -4.64
C THR A 10 -3.88 8.06 -5.42
N GLY A 11 -2.74 7.50 -5.79
CA GLY A 11 -2.59 6.16 -6.36
C GLY A 11 -1.94 5.18 -5.38
N LEU A 12 -1.54 3.99 -5.93
CA LEU A 12 -0.85 2.93 -5.21
C LEU A 12 0.31 2.42 -6.06
N ALA A 13 1.52 2.47 -5.50
CA ALA A 13 2.72 1.92 -6.10
C ALA A 13 3.71 1.47 -5.02
N ALA A 14 4.73 0.71 -5.38
CA ALA A 14 5.82 0.36 -4.48
C ALA A 14 7.19 0.78 -5.03
N GLY A 15 8.11 1.12 -4.13
CA GLY A 15 9.53 1.20 -4.42
C GLY A 15 10.24 0.02 -3.78
N LEU A 16 11.14 -0.62 -4.51
CA LEU A 16 11.85 -1.81 -4.02
C LEU A 16 13.32 -1.48 -3.77
N VAL A 17 13.81 -1.84 -2.60
CA VAL A 17 15.23 -1.79 -2.25
C VAL A 17 15.69 -3.21 -1.99
N LEU A 18 16.59 -3.73 -2.83
CA LEU A 18 17.09 -5.09 -2.78
C LEU A 18 18.62 -5.05 -2.62
N GLY A 19 19.12 -5.74 -1.61
CA GLY A 19 20.55 -5.68 -1.29
C GLY A 19 21.08 -4.28 -0.95
N GLY A 20 20.22 -3.39 -0.46
CA GLY A 20 20.55 -2.00 -0.15
C GLY A 20 20.48 -1.03 -1.35
N GLU A 21 20.14 -1.51 -2.54
CA GLU A 21 20.05 -0.70 -3.76
C GLU A 21 18.61 -0.59 -4.27
N LEU A 22 18.26 0.57 -4.84
CA LEU A 22 16.95 0.79 -5.46
C LEU A 22 16.83 -0.10 -6.72
N TRP A 23 15.88 -1.03 -6.67
CA TRP A 23 15.57 -1.93 -7.77
C TRP A 23 14.53 -1.30 -8.70
N ARG A 24 14.93 -0.97 -9.91
CA ARG A 24 14.06 -0.35 -10.92
C ARG A 24 13.45 -1.35 -11.89
N GLY A 25 13.96 -2.58 -11.92
CA GLY A 25 13.64 -3.58 -12.94
C GLY A 25 14.31 -3.25 -14.29
N SER A 26 14.08 -4.10 -15.27
CA SER A 26 14.70 -3.99 -16.60
C SER A 26 14.23 -2.78 -17.42
N ARG A 27 13.07 -2.21 -17.11
CA ARG A 27 12.46 -1.08 -17.84
C ARG A 27 11.99 0.06 -16.92
N GLY A 28 12.40 0.07 -15.66
CA GLY A 28 12.02 1.09 -14.70
C GLY A 28 10.59 0.97 -14.14
N THR A 29 9.92 -0.18 -14.34
CA THR A 29 8.51 -0.40 -13.92
C THR A 29 8.37 -1.31 -12.70
N ALA A 30 9.48 -1.64 -12.04
CA ALA A 30 9.40 -2.43 -10.82
C ALA A 30 8.61 -1.67 -9.74
N GLY A 31 7.64 -2.34 -9.13
CA GLY A 31 6.80 -1.76 -8.10
C GLY A 31 5.47 -1.16 -8.56
N GLU A 32 5.15 -1.19 -9.85
CA GLU A 32 3.85 -0.78 -10.40
C GLU A 32 2.70 -1.76 -10.04
N ILE A 33 2.69 -2.22 -8.79
CA ILE A 33 1.74 -3.23 -8.28
C ILE A 33 0.30 -2.71 -8.25
N GLY A 34 0.10 -1.40 -8.27
CA GLY A 34 -1.22 -0.77 -8.36
C GLY A 34 -1.98 -1.18 -9.61
N HIS A 35 -1.28 -1.58 -10.67
CA HIS A 35 -1.86 -2.01 -11.94
C HIS A 35 -2.04 -3.53 -12.07
N ILE A 36 -1.83 -4.30 -10.99
CA ILE A 36 -2.20 -5.72 -10.96
C ILE A 36 -3.73 -5.83 -10.92
N PRO A 37 -4.37 -6.50 -11.90
CA PRO A 37 -5.81 -6.72 -11.86
C PRO A 37 -6.18 -7.71 -10.76
N VAL A 38 -7.03 -7.30 -9.83
CA VAL A 38 -7.49 -8.10 -8.68
C VAL A 38 -8.98 -8.42 -8.75
N ASP A 39 -9.73 -7.71 -9.57
CA ASP A 39 -11.17 -7.91 -9.78
C ASP A 39 -11.52 -7.77 -11.26
N PRO A 40 -11.81 -8.88 -11.97
CA PRO A 40 -12.14 -8.83 -13.40
C PRO A 40 -13.42 -8.05 -13.69
N ASN A 41 -14.31 -7.89 -12.71
CA ASN A 41 -15.55 -7.11 -12.80
C ASN A 41 -15.43 -5.71 -12.18
N GLY A 42 -14.23 -5.35 -11.71
CA GLY A 42 -13.96 -4.08 -11.07
C GLY A 42 -14.04 -2.87 -12.01
N PRO A 43 -13.85 -1.66 -11.50
CA PRO A 43 -13.90 -0.44 -12.28
C PRO A 43 -12.77 -0.36 -13.31
N GLU A 44 -13.00 0.43 -14.37
CA GLU A 44 -11.95 0.74 -15.34
C GLU A 44 -10.84 1.56 -14.71
N CYS A 45 -9.61 1.17 -15.01
CA CYS A 45 -8.41 1.86 -14.58
C CYS A 45 -7.92 2.79 -15.70
N PRO A 46 -7.38 3.99 -15.38
CA PRO A 46 -6.77 4.88 -16.37
C PRO A 46 -5.65 4.24 -17.22
N CYS A 47 -5.05 3.14 -16.75
CA CYS A 47 -4.06 2.39 -17.51
C CYS A 47 -4.65 1.55 -18.65
N GLY A 48 -5.97 1.54 -18.83
CA GLY A 48 -6.68 0.78 -19.85
C GLY A 48 -7.14 -0.63 -19.40
N GLN A 49 -6.72 -1.10 -18.24
CA GLN A 49 -7.16 -2.38 -17.66
C GLN A 49 -8.41 -2.19 -16.81
N ARG A 50 -9.01 -3.29 -16.38
CA ARG A 50 -10.15 -3.30 -15.45
C ARG A 50 -9.76 -3.96 -14.13
N GLY A 51 -10.24 -3.38 -13.01
CA GLY A 51 -10.10 -3.97 -11.68
C GLY A 51 -8.68 -3.98 -11.12
N CYS A 52 -7.86 -3.01 -11.50
CA CYS A 52 -6.54 -2.83 -10.91
C CYS A 52 -6.62 -2.59 -9.39
N LEU A 53 -5.62 -3.05 -8.67
CA LEU A 53 -5.52 -2.92 -7.21
C LEU A 53 -5.62 -1.46 -6.74
N GLU A 54 -5.05 -0.51 -7.48
CA GLU A 54 -5.17 0.92 -7.22
C GLU A 54 -6.62 1.42 -7.19
N MET A 55 -7.51 0.78 -7.97
CA MET A 55 -8.92 1.15 -8.03
C MET A 55 -9.69 0.82 -6.75
N VAL A 56 -9.10 0.04 -5.84
CA VAL A 56 -9.71 -0.38 -4.56
C VAL A 56 -8.84 -0.06 -3.34
N ALA A 57 -7.54 0.19 -3.52
CA ALA A 57 -6.55 0.37 -2.44
C ALA A 57 -5.78 1.70 -2.54
N SER A 58 -6.43 2.80 -2.90
CA SER A 58 -5.82 4.12 -3.00
C SER A 58 -6.70 5.23 -2.41
N GLY A 59 -6.15 6.42 -2.23
CA GLY A 59 -6.91 7.59 -1.81
C GLY A 59 -8.02 7.98 -2.79
N SER A 60 -7.76 7.86 -4.11
CA SER A 60 -8.78 8.06 -5.14
C SER A 60 -9.89 7.00 -5.05
N ALA A 61 -9.54 5.76 -4.71
CA ALA A 61 -10.52 4.70 -4.49
C ALA A 61 -11.44 5.01 -3.31
N ILE A 62 -10.88 5.51 -2.20
CA ILE A 62 -11.66 5.96 -1.05
C ILE A 62 -12.59 7.11 -1.45
N ALA A 63 -12.08 8.14 -2.11
CA ALA A 63 -12.89 9.30 -2.51
C ALA A 63 -14.08 8.93 -3.41
N ARG A 64 -13.93 7.93 -4.29
CA ARG A 64 -15.04 7.42 -5.12
C ARG A 64 -16.07 6.62 -4.33
N GLN A 65 -15.64 5.82 -3.35
CA GLN A 65 -16.51 4.92 -2.59
C GLN A 65 -17.17 5.62 -1.40
N TRP A 66 -16.51 6.66 -0.89
CA TRP A 66 -16.96 7.49 0.23
C TRP A 66 -16.93 8.97 -0.16
N PRO A 67 -17.85 9.46 -1.00
CA PRO A 67 -17.95 10.88 -1.34
C PRO A 67 -18.24 11.70 -0.08
N THR A 68 -17.47 12.77 0.15
CA THR A 68 -17.59 13.66 1.29
C THR A 68 -17.04 15.04 0.91
N ASP A 69 -17.57 16.10 1.55
CA ASP A 69 -17.06 17.48 1.42
C ASP A 69 -15.79 17.71 2.27
N ASP A 70 -15.37 16.74 3.09
CA ASP A 70 -14.12 16.84 3.85
C ASP A 70 -12.92 16.83 2.90
N ALA A 71 -12.00 17.77 3.11
CA ALA A 71 -10.76 17.87 2.34
C ALA A 71 -9.86 16.63 2.48
N ARG A 72 -10.14 15.76 3.45
CA ARG A 72 -9.41 14.51 3.75
C ARG A 72 -10.35 13.32 3.79
N PRO A 73 -10.83 12.82 2.64
CA PRO A 73 -11.83 11.75 2.57
C PRO A 73 -11.49 10.49 3.36
N ALA A 74 -10.20 10.10 3.37
CA ALA A 74 -9.76 8.93 4.12
C ALA A 74 -9.92 9.10 5.63
N ARG A 75 -9.60 10.29 6.16
CA ARG A 75 -9.79 10.58 7.59
C ARG A 75 -11.28 10.58 7.96
N ALA A 76 -12.11 11.19 7.11
CA ALA A 76 -13.56 11.20 7.31
C ALA A 76 -14.14 9.79 7.30
N LEU A 77 -13.70 8.93 6.35
CA LEU A 77 -14.08 7.52 6.28
C LEU A 77 -13.74 6.77 7.58
N PHE A 78 -12.49 6.89 8.04
CA PHE A 78 -12.04 6.18 9.24
C PHE A 78 -12.79 6.65 10.48
N ALA A 79 -13.00 7.96 10.65
CA ALA A 79 -13.78 8.50 11.75
C ALA A 79 -15.26 8.05 11.73
N ALA A 80 -15.89 8.01 10.56
CA ALA A 80 -17.26 7.52 10.41
C ALA A 80 -17.35 6.01 10.74
N ALA A 81 -16.37 5.21 10.32
CA ALA A 81 -16.30 3.79 10.64
C ALA A 81 -16.13 3.55 12.14
N GLU A 82 -15.29 4.34 12.81
CA GLU A 82 -15.13 4.31 14.29
C GLU A 82 -16.40 4.72 15.02
N SER A 83 -17.21 5.60 14.43
CA SER A 83 -18.52 5.99 14.96
C SER A 83 -19.63 4.97 14.70
N GLY A 84 -19.31 3.86 14.03
CA GLY A 84 -20.23 2.76 13.76
C GLY A 84 -21.11 2.93 12.52
N ASP A 85 -20.76 3.83 11.57
CA ASP A 85 -21.47 3.90 10.29
C ASP A 85 -21.25 2.61 9.48
N PRO A 86 -22.31 1.83 9.18
CA PRO A 86 -22.14 0.51 8.52
C PRO A 86 -21.53 0.60 7.12
N ARG A 87 -21.83 1.68 6.37
CA ARG A 87 -21.26 1.89 5.03
C ARG A 87 -19.79 2.25 5.11
N ALA A 88 -19.43 3.12 6.05
CA ALA A 88 -18.03 3.47 6.28
C ALA A 88 -17.21 2.26 6.72
N MET A 89 -17.74 1.43 7.61
CA MET A 89 -17.10 0.19 8.05
C MET A 89 -16.84 -0.76 6.87
N GLU A 90 -17.79 -0.94 5.98
CA GLU A 90 -17.64 -1.81 4.80
C GLU A 90 -16.61 -1.25 3.81
N VAL A 91 -16.65 0.05 3.51
CA VAL A 91 -15.66 0.70 2.62
C VAL A 91 -14.25 0.61 3.22
N LYS A 92 -14.11 0.90 4.52
CA LYS A 92 -12.84 0.79 5.26
C LYS A 92 -12.31 -0.64 5.23
N ARG A 93 -13.15 -1.64 5.54
CA ARG A 93 -12.77 -3.06 5.51
C ARG A 93 -12.21 -3.47 4.15
N ARG A 94 -12.94 -3.17 3.07
CA ARG A 94 -12.49 -3.49 1.70
C ARG A 94 -11.18 -2.80 1.34
N PHE A 95 -11.02 -1.55 1.70
CA PHE A 95 -9.78 -0.81 1.49
C PHE A 95 -8.61 -1.49 2.22
N VAL A 96 -8.75 -1.77 3.51
CA VAL A 96 -7.70 -2.39 4.34
C VAL A 96 -7.34 -3.78 3.83
N GLU A 97 -8.32 -4.62 3.47
CA GLU A 97 -8.09 -5.96 2.90
C GLU A 97 -7.29 -5.89 1.58
N ASN A 98 -7.58 -4.91 0.72
CA ASN A 98 -6.83 -4.75 -0.52
C ASN A 98 -5.41 -4.19 -0.30
N VAL A 99 -5.20 -3.34 0.70
CA VAL A 99 -3.85 -2.92 1.10
C VAL A 99 -3.06 -4.12 1.67
N ALA A 100 -3.69 -4.95 2.51
CA ALA A 100 -3.07 -6.19 2.99
C ALA A 100 -2.73 -7.16 1.83
N ALA A 101 -3.59 -7.21 0.80
CA ALA A 101 -3.30 -7.99 -0.41
C ALA A 101 -2.07 -7.45 -1.17
N ALA A 102 -1.90 -6.12 -1.25
CA ALA A 102 -0.69 -5.51 -1.82
C ALA A 102 0.57 -5.93 -1.06
N VAL A 103 0.52 -5.91 0.27
CA VAL A 103 1.62 -6.38 1.13
C VAL A 103 1.95 -7.84 0.84
N ARG A 104 0.93 -8.70 0.80
CA ARG A 104 1.10 -10.13 0.51
C ARG A 104 1.73 -10.36 -0.87
N VAL A 105 1.33 -9.58 -1.90
CA VAL A 105 1.94 -9.66 -3.23
C VAL A 105 3.43 -9.32 -3.16
N LEU A 106 3.81 -8.24 -2.49
CA LEU A 106 5.21 -7.83 -2.36
C LEU A 106 6.05 -8.89 -1.65
N VAL A 107 5.56 -9.43 -0.53
CA VAL A 107 6.30 -10.44 0.23
C VAL A 107 6.39 -11.75 -0.55
N LEU A 108 5.29 -12.25 -1.13
CA LEU A 108 5.29 -13.53 -1.86
C LEU A 108 6.07 -13.50 -3.17
N THR A 109 6.26 -12.32 -3.78
CA THR A 109 6.95 -12.21 -5.09
C THR A 109 8.40 -11.76 -4.98
N VAL A 110 8.74 -10.99 -3.95
CA VAL A 110 10.07 -10.36 -3.81
C VAL A 110 10.79 -10.81 -2.54
N ASP A 111 10.05 -11.34 -1.55
CA ASP A 111 10.54 -11.76 -0.23
C ASP A 111 11.35 -10.67 0.50
N VAL A 112 10.75 -9.48 0.56
CA VAL A 112 11.37 -8.35 1.26
C VAL A 112 11.34 -8.55 2.79
N ASP A 113 12.39 -8.14 3.50
CA ASP A 113 12.47 -8.20 4.96
C ASP A 113 11.41 -7.31 5.64
N SER A 114 11.06 -6.19 5.01
CA SER A 114 10.07 -5.25 5.54
C SER A 114 9.25 -4.57 4.45
N VAL A 115 8.00 -4.23 4.79
CA VAL A 115 7.11 -3.39 3.99
C VAL A 115 6.81 -2.14 4.79
N VAL A 116 7.28 -0.99 4.29
CA VAL A 116 7.11 0.32 4.92
C VAL A 116 5.98 1.06 4.22
N ILE A 117 4.90 1.35 4.95
CA ILE A 117 3.79 2.15 4.43
C ILE A 117 4.13 3.63 4.53
N GLY A 118 4.02 4.33 3.39
CA GLY A 118 4.15 5.77 3.29
C GLY A 118 3.09 6.40 2.40
N GLY A 119 3.35 7.61 1.91
CA GLY A 119 2.38 8.39 1.13
C GLY A 119 1.36 9.12 2.00
N GLY A 120 0.43 9.85 1.37
CA GLY A 120 -0.52 10.71 2.10
C GLY A 120 -1.42 9.98 3.10
N LEU A 121 -1.76 8.72 2.81
CA LEU A 121 -2.61 7.90 3.69
C LEU A 121 -1.86 7.38 4.94
N SER A 122 -0.52 7.40 4.96
CA SER A 122 0.23 7.07 6.18
C SER A 122 -0.07 8.04 7.33
N SER A 123 -0.62 9.22 7.05
CA SER A 123 -1.11 10.17 8.05
C SER A 123 -2.31 9.68 8.88
N LEU A 124 -2.96 8.57 8.49
CA LEU A 124 -3.92 7.85 9.33
C LEU A 124 -3.25 7.15 10.52
N GLY A 125 -1.93 7.02 10.49
CA GLY A 125 -1.12 6.60 11.62
C GLY A 125 -1.29 5.14 12.00
N THR A 126 -1.16 4.90 13.29
CA THR A 126 -1.20 3.55 13.88
C THR A 126 -2.54 2.84 13.68
N SER A 127 -3.65 3.57 13.51
CA SER A 127 -4.97 2.98 13.21
C SER A 127 -4.92 2.21 11.89
N LEU A 128 -4.39 2.81 10.82
CA LEU A 128 -4.24 2.14 9.53
C LEU A 128 -3.33 0.91 9.63
N LEU A 129 -2.16 1.07 10.27
CA LEU A 129 -1.21 -0.04 10.43
C LEU A 129 -1.83 -1.20 11.20
N HIS A 130 -2.51 -0.92 12.30
CA HIS A 130 -3.19 -1.92 13.12
C HIS A 130 -4.24 -2.69 12.32
N ASP A 131 -5.10 -1.98 11.58
CA ASP A 131 -6.15 -2.62 10.78
C ASP A 131 -5.55 -3.57 9.71
N ILE A 132 -4.45 -3.18 9.05
CA ILE A 132 -3.76 -4.02 8.08
C ILE A 132 -3.15 -5.25 8.77
N VAL A 133 -2.48 -5.07 9.90
CA VAL A 133 -1.87 -6.16 10.68
C VAL A 133 -2.93 -7.16 11.10
N VAL A 134 -4.09 -6.71 11.59
CA VAL A 134 -5.20 -7.60 11.98
C VAL A 134 -5.67 -8.47 10.80
N VAL A 135 -5.77 -7.92 9.60
CA VAL A 135 -6.11 -8.71 8.40
C VAL A 135 -5.04 -9.74 8.08
N LEU A 136 -3.76 -9.35 8.13
CA LEU A 136 -2.64 -10.26 7.86
C LEU A 136 -2.57 -11.39 8.88
N GLU A 137 -2.72 -11.07 10.18
CA GLU A 137 -2.79 -12.07 11.27
C GLU A 137 -3.96 -13.05 11.08
N GLY A 138 -5.12 -12.55 10.63
CA GLY A 138 -6.26 -13.40 10.28
C GLY A 138 -5.93 -14.40 9.17
N TRP A 139 -5.18 -13.97 8.15
CA TRP A 139 -4.73 -14.87 7.08
C TRP A 139 -3.65 -15.85 7.53
N GLU A 140 -2.74 -15.41 8.40
CA GLU A 140 -1.71 -16.28 9.02
C GLU A 140 -2.37 -17.36 9.90
N TYR A 141 -3.38 -16.98 10.68
CA TYR A 141 -4.15 -17.94 11.48
C TYR A 141 -4.85 -19.01 10.62
N ALA A 142 -5.38 -18.61 9.48
CA ALA A 142 -6.11 -19.50 8.57
C ALA A 142 -5.17 -20.38 7.69
N SER A 143 -3.88 -20.02 7.57
CA SER A 143 -2.94 -20.69 6.66
C SER A 143 -1.57 -20.91 7.31
N PRO A 144 -1.17 -22.16 7.63
CA PRO A 144 0.16 -22.46 8.14
C PRO A 144 1.30 -21.99 7.23
N PHE A 145 1.07 -21.97 5.91
CA PHE A 145 2.02 -21.43 4.95
C PHE A 145 2.22 -19.92 5.17
N LEU A 146 1.13 -19.14 5.27
CA LEU A 146 1.25 -17.69 5.52
C LEU A 146 1.82 -17.41 6.90
N ALA A 147 1.48 -18.20 7.91
CA ALA A 147 2.07 -18.09 9.24
C ALA A 147 3.61 -18.26 9.21
N SER A 148 4.14 -19.17 8.37
CA SER A 148 5.59 -19.37 8.24
C SER A 148 6.33 -18.21 7.56
N ILE A 149 5.59 -17.30 6.87
CA ILE A 149 6.13 -16.13 6.16
C ILE A 149 6.15 -14.90 7.05
N GLU A 150 5.33 -14.89 8.13
CA GLU A 150 5.26 -13.80 9.12
C GLU A 150 4.97 -12.42 8.49
N LEU A 151 3.92 -12.35 7.63
CA LEU A 151 3.54 -11.12 6.90
C LEU A 151 3.32 -9.93 7.82
N SER A 152 2.60 -10.15 8.93
CA SER A 152 2.23 -9.13 9.90
C SER A 152 3.45 -8.48 10.56
N ARG A 153 4.50 -9.26 10.83
CA ARG A 153 5.74 -8.79 11.46
C ARG A 153 6.64 -7.95 10.55
N ARG A 154 6.44 -8.05 9.23
CA ARG A 154 7.22 -7.28 8.25
C ARG A 154 6.70 -5.84 8.08
N MET A 155 5.56 -5.50 8.70
CA MET A 155 4.90 -4.22 8.53
C MET A 155 5.50 -3.11 9.34
N GLN A 156 5.73 -1.97 8.70
CA GLN A 156 6.19 -0.75 9.33
C GLN A 156 5.46 0.48 8.75
N LEU A 157 5.41 1.54 9.52
CA LEU A 157 4.90 2.83 9.08
C LEU A 157 6.06 3.82 8.98
N VAL A 158 6.07 4.62 7.92
CA VAL A 158 7.03 5.72 7.83
C VAL A 158 6.82 6.66 9.04
N PRO A 159 7.89 7.12 9.73
CA PRO A 159 7.74 8.09 10.81
C PRO A 159 7.01 9.35 10.34
N ALA A 160 6.11 9.89 11.18
CA ALA A 160 5.21 11.00 10.80
C ALA A 160 5.95 12.24 10.29
N ASP A 161 7.13 12.53 10.88
CA ASP A 161 7.93 13.71 10.54
C ASP A 161 9.04 13.42 9.51
N PHE A 162 9.08 12.22 8.95
CA PHE A 162 10.10 11.84 7.97
C PHE A 162 9.65 12.18 6.54
N PRO A 163 10.32 13.12 5.83
CA PRO A 163 9.94 13.54 4.48
C PRO A 163 10.44 12.54 3.43
N ALA A 164 9.90 11.30 3.45
CA ALA A 164 10.39 10.17 2.67
C ALA A 164 10.53 10.47 1.17
N ALA A 165 9.55 11.19 0.59
CA ALA A 165 9.59 11.53 -0.84
C ALA A 165 10.75 12.49 -1.17
N ALA A 166 10.98 13.53 -0.34
CA ALA A 166 12.05 14.50 -0.55
C ALA A 166 13.42 13.85 -0.35
N VAL A 167 13.58 13.05 0.70
CA VAL A 167 14.82 12.31 0.98
C VAL A 167 15.11 11.31 -0.14
N GLY A 168 14.11 10.54 -0.57
CA GLY A 168 14.25 9.59 -1.67
C GLY A 168 14.64 10.26 -2.98
N ALA A 169 14.04 11.39 -3.33
CA ALA A 169 14.39 12.17 -4.52
C ALA A 169 15.83 12.70 -4.45
N ALA A 170 16.27 13.21 -3.30
CA ALA A 170 17.63 13.69 -3.10
C ALA A 170 18.66 12.55 -3.26
N LEU A 171 18.40 11.38 -2.68
CA LEU A 171 19.29 10.21 -2.80
C LEU A 171 19.41 9.72 -4.24
N VAL A 172 18.31 9.71 -5.00
CA VAL A 172 18.32 9.32 -6.41
C VAL A 172 19.08 10.32 -7.27
N GLY A 173 18.98 11.63 -6.97
CA GLY A 173 19.68 12.68 -7.71
C GLY A 173 21.20 12.73 -7.46
N VAL A 174 21.69 12.10 -6.39
CA VAL A 174 23.13 12.03 -6.06
C VAL A 174 23.78 10.74 -6.61
N ALA A 175 22.97 9.70 -6.87
CA ALA A 175 23.51 8.44 -7.40
C ALA A 175 24.06 8.67 -8.82
N PRO A 176 25.33 8.28 -9.12
CA PRO A 176 25.88 8.39 -10.47
C PRO A 176 25.02 7.57 -11.43
N GLU A 177 24.71 8.14 -12.61
CA GLU A 177 24.04 7.41 -13.68
C GLU A 177 24.85 6.16 -13.99
N ARG A 178 24.26 4.99 -13.75
CA ARG A 178 24.87 3.74 -14.24
C ARG A 178 24.64 3.70 -15.74
N VAL A 179 25.70 4.04 -16.49
CA VAL A 179 25.77 3.76 -17.92
C VAL A 179 25.78 2.23 -18.06
N GLY A 180 24.65 1.69 -18.52
CA GLY A 180 24.47 0.27 -18.84
C GLY A 180 24.83 -0.03 -20.28
#